data_07f3b4d55c839ae929763a5a0ff62398
#
_entry.id   07f3b4d55c839ae929763a5a0ff62398
#
_cell.length_a   1.000
_cell.length_b   1.000
_cell.length_c   1.000
_cell.angle_alpha   90.00
_cell.angle_beta   90.00
_cell.angle_gamma   90.00
#
_symmetry.space_group_name_H-M   'P 1'
#
loop_
_entity.id
_entity.type
_entity.pdbx_description
1 polymer ?
#
loop_
_entity_poly.entity_id
_entity_poly.type
_entity_poly.pdbx_seq_one_letter_code
_entity_poly.pdbx_strand_id
1 'polypeptide(L)'
;MFKPRHAALVLAALALTLTACGDSSSSAAESPTCPGGKIRFGVEPFEDPAKLTPAFQVIGDALSEKLNCPVEVTVVDNYAAEVLAMRNGQLELGVFGPLGYVFASQEADARALASFGTAAGRLSTYTAGIWVPKDSDIDSIDDLRGRTLALSEPGSTSGDGLPRMALRNSGMQDSDVKITYAGGHPEALLALANGKVDAAEINSQQLATSTGEDQFDTSEFRQVWTSDPIPNDPITVAGGTSEEFQKAVADALVDLPPDAVAEAGALLDVDPAGQLLPVDQSTYQPLFDLADALGLTSKDAG
;
A
#
# COMPACT_ATOMS: atom_id res chain seq x y z
N MET A 1 82.73 1.99 51.93
CA MET A 1 83.35 2.37 50.66
C MET A 1 82.97 1.36 49.60
N PHE A 2 81.82 1.53 48.93
CA PHE A 2 81.49 0.73 47.72
C PHE A 2 80.66 1.60 46.78
N LYS A 3 81.14 1.80 45.57
CA LYS A 3 80.49 2.57 44.50
C LYS A 3 79.39 1.72 43.83
N PRO A 4 78.23 2.24 43.47
CA PRO A 4 77.28 1.57 42.63
C PRO A 4 77.60 1.74 41.12
N ARG A 5 77.48 0.68 40.37
CA ARG A 5 77.55 0.61 38.92
C ARG A 5 76.18 0.92 38.32
N HIS A 6 76.14 1.90 37.42
CA HIS A 6 74.98 2.22 36.63
C HIS A 6 74.79 1.15 35.50
N ALA A 7 73.63 0.51 35.47
CA ALA A 7 73.18 -0.32 34.35
C ALA A 7 72.15 0.51 33.53
N ALA A 8 72.51 0.80 32.29
CA ALA A 8 71.64 1.46 31.34
C ALA A 8 70.69 0.41 30.72
N LEU A 9 69.37 0.57 30.93
CA LEU A 9 68.35 -0.21 30.24
C LEU A 9 67.99 0.51 28.92
N VAL A 10 68.25 -0.17 27.82
CA VAL A 10 67.76 0.23 26.47
C VAL A 10 66.33 -0.30 26.30
N LEU A 11 65.32 0.58 26.26
CA LEU A 11 63.98 0.19 25.88
C LEU A 11 63.86 0.20 24.35
N ALA A 12 63.73 -1.00 23.78
CA ALA A 12 63.35 -1.17 22.39
C ALA A 12 61.82 -1.00 22.28
N ALA A 13 61.32 0.08 21.63
CA ALA A 13 59.94 0.28 21.33
C ALA A 13 59.56 -0.58 20.11
N LEU A 14 58.73 -1.62 20.31
CA LEU A 14 58.15 -2.44 19.26
C LEU A 14 56.87 -1.74 18.81
N ALA A 15 56.89 -1.11 17.62
CA ALA A 15 55.70 -0.55 17.00
C ALA A 15 54.90 -1.69 16.37
N LEU A 16 53.76 -2.09 17.02
CA LEU A 16 52.76 -2.92 16.41
C LEU A 16 51.87 -2.07 15.46
N THR A 17 52.06 -2.27 14.16
CA THR A 17 51.12 -1.80 13.15
C THR A 17 49.93 -2.74 13.14
N LEU A 18 48.80 -2.33 13.76
CA LEU A 18 47.52 -2.96 13.56
C LEU A 18 47.01 -2.58 12.15
N THR A 19 47.13 -3.51 11.21
CA THR A 19 46.36 -3.47 9.97
C THR A 19 44.93 -3.86 10.31
N ALA A 20 44.08 -2.87 10.51
CA ALA A 20 42.64 -3.08 10.53
C ALA A 20 42.19 -3.44 9.11
N CYS A 21 41.91 -4.73 8.87
CA CYS A 21 41.05 -5.13 7.77
C CYS A 21 39.64 -4.59 8.08
N GLY A 22 39.31 -3.45 7.51
CA GLY A 22 37.94 -2.96 7.50
C GLY A 22 37.15 -3.85 6.54
N ASP A 23 36.22 -4.63 7.08
CA ASP A 23 35.09 -5.11 6.33
C ASP A 23 34.34 -3.88 5.80
N SER A 24 34.46 -3.63 4.50
CA SER A 24 33.66 -2.63 3.80
C SER A 24 32.26 -3.21 3.60
N SER A 25 31.47 -3.29 4.67
CA SER A 25 30.03 -3.19 4.52
C SER A 25 29.79 -1.77 4.03
N SER A 26 29.50 -1.62 2.75
CA SER A 26 29.08 -0.35 2.15
C SER A 26 27.66 -0.04 2.67
N SER A 27 27.57 0.50 3.88
CA SER A 27 26.37 1.27 4.24
C SER A 27 26.37 2.49 3.32
N ALA A 28 25.32 2.66 2.53
CA ALA A 28 25.13 3.89 1.78
C ALA A 28 25.29 5.06 2.77
N ALA A 29 26.07 6.06 2.37
CA ALA A 29 26.28 7.22 3.23
C ALA A 29 24.93 7.95 3.37
N GLU A 30 24.57 8.35 4.58
CA GLU A 30 23.40 9.21 4.79
C GLU A 30 23.53 10.45 3.92
N SER A 31 22.49 10.70 3.13
CA SER A 31 22.36 11.89 2.30
C SER A 31 20.94 12.45 2.45
N PRO A 32 20.69 13.71 2.05
CA PRO A 32 19.34 14.27 2.07
C PRO A 32 18.32 13.41 1.29
N THR A 33 18.78 12.68 0.27
CA THR A 33 17.95 11.78 -0.55
C THR A 33 17.99 10.32 -0.10
N CYS A 34 18.72 9.99 0.98
CA CYS A 34 18.84 8.64 1.55
C CYS A 34 18.84 8.71 3.09
N PRO A 35 17.72 9.05 3.72
CA PRO A 35 17.62 9.21 5.16
C PRO A 35 17.88 7.87 5.86
N GLY A 36 18.77 7.89 6.89
CA GLY A 36 19.14 6.68 7.61
C GLY A 36 19.84 5.61 6.79
N GLY A 37 20.33 5.93 5.58
CA GLY A 37 21.07 5.02 4.69
C GLY A 37 20.21 4.01 3.93
N LYS A 38 18.88 4.10 4.03
CA LYS A 38 17.89 3.27 3.30
C LYS A 38 16.52 3.92 3.30
N ILE A 39 15.67 3.50 2.39
CA ILE A 39 14.26 3.87 2.28
C ILE A 39 13.42 2.63 2.60
N ARG A 40 12.47 2.74 3.54
CA ARG A 40 11.52 1.70 3.87
C ARG A 40 10.20 2.00 3.14
N PHE A 41 9.80 1.06 2.30
CA PHE A 41 8.65 1.19 1.43
C PHE A 41 7.59 0.15 1.81
N GLY A 42 6.49 0.61 2.43
CA GLY A 42 5.32 -0.20 2.78
C GLY A 42 4.41 -0.44 1.59
N VAL A 43 3.74 -1.57 1.59
CA VAL A 43 2.68 -1.91 0.62
C VAL A 43 1.53 -2.53 1.39
N GLU A 44 0.33 -1.97 1.28
CA GLU A 44 -0.85 -2.56 1.90
C GLU A 44 -1.23 -3.90 1.25
N PRO A 45 -1.85 -4.83 2.00
CA PRO A 45 -2.13 -6.17 1.52
C PRO A 45 -3.46 -6.24 0.73
N PHE A 46 -3.56 -5.53 -0.41
CA PHE A 46 -4.77 -5.56 -1.23
C PHE A 46 -4.91 -6.83 -2.07
N GLU A 47 -3.84 -7.62 -2.20
CA GLU A 47 -3.78 -8.92 -2.88
C GLU A 47 -2.84 -9.85 -2.09
N ASP A 48 -2.72 -11.11 -2.50
CA ASP A 48 -1.81 -12.10 -1.89
C ASP A 48 -0.37 -11.53 -1.80
N PRO A 49 0.23 -11.50 -0.61
CA PRO A 49 1.62 -11.04 -0.43
C PRO A 49 2.65 -11.76 -1.30
N ALA A 50 2.38 -13.01 -1.71
CA ALA A 50 3.24 -13.74 -2.65
C ALA A 50 3.25 -13.15 -4.06
N LYS A 51 2.19 -12.41 -4.44
CA LYS A 51 2.11 -11.63 -5.69
C LYS A 51 2.63 -10.20 -5.50
N LEU A 52 2.22 -9.55 -4.41
CA LEU A 52 2.60 -8.15 -4.12
C LEU A 52 4.10 -7.96 -3.95
N THR A 53 4.74 -8.82 -3.16
CA THR A 53 6.16 -8.66 -2.84
C THR A 53 7.05 -8.61 -4.08
N PRO A 54 7.02 -9.57 -5.02
CA PRO A 54 7.85 -9.50 -6.22
C PRO A 54 7.50 -8.31 -7.12
N ALA A 55 6.22 -7.98 -7.28
CA ALA A 55 5.78 -6.90 -8.15
C ALA A 55 6.27 -5.52 -7.66
N PHE A 56 6.14 -5.24 -6.38
CA PHE A 56 6.62 -3.98 -5.79
C PHE A 56 8.14 -3.96 -5.57
N GLN A 57 8.80 -5.11 -5.47
CA GLN A 57 10.26 -5.17 -5.41
C GLN A 57 10.90 -4.60 -6.69
N VAL A 58 10.29 -4.82 -7.88
CA VAL A 58 10.76 -4.22 -9.14
C VAL A 58 10.75 -2.68 -9.06
N ILE A 59 9.69 -2.09 -8.51
CA ILE A 59 9.62 -0.64 -8.27
C ILE A 59 10.70 -0.21 -7.26
N GLY A 60 10.85 -0.98 -6.17
CA GLY A 60 11.86 -0.71 -5.14
C GLY A 60 13.29 -0.72 -5.69
N ASP A 61 13.63 -1.71 -6.51
CA ASP A 61 14.93 -1.84 -7.14
C ASP A 61 15.21 -0.68 -8.10
N ALA A 62 14.23 -0.31 -8.92
CA ALA A 62 14.35 0.81 -9.85
C ALA A 62 14.50 2.16 -9.13
N LEU A 63 13.77 2.38 -8.03
CA LEU A 63 13.95 3.54 -7.15
C LEU A 63 15.32 3.54 -6.48
N SER A 64 15.79 2.37 -6.03
CA SER A 64 17.10 2.21 -5.40
C SER A 64 18.22 2.66 -6.33
N GLU A 65 18.16 2.28 -7.60
CA GLU A 65 19.12 2.72 -8.63
C GLU A 65 19.06 4.24 -8.86
N LYS A 66 17.85 4.78 -9.04
CA LYS A 66 17.67 6.23 -9.34
C LYS A 66 18.10 7.13 -8.18
N LEU A 67 17.80 6.73 -6.94
CA LEU A 67 18.09 7.52 -5.74
C LEU A 67 19.49 7.22 -5.18
N ASN A 68 20.19 6.21 -5.70
CA ASN A 68 21.42 5.68 -5.13
C ASN A 68 21.27 5.41 -3.61
N CYS A 69 20.14 4.81 -3.22
CA CYS A 69 19.73 4.53 -1.85
C CYS A 69 18.99 3.19 -1.81
N PRO A 70 19.39 2.23 -0.98
CA PRO A 70 18.67 0.96 -0.85
C PRO A 70 17.20 1.18 -0.50
N VAL A 71 16.30 0.55 -1.23
CA VAL A 71 14.85 0.56 -0.95
C VAL A 71 14.44 -0.83 -0.46
N GLU A 72 13.94 -0.91 0.77
CA GLU A 72 13.43 -2.14 1.37
C GLU A 72 11.91 -2.14 1.27
N VAL A 73 11.37 -3.03 0.43
CA VAL A 73 9.93 -3.21 0.25
C VAL A 73 9.40 -4.21 1.28
N THR A 74 8.28 -3.88 1.92
CA THR A 74 7.61 -4.76 2.89
C THR A 74 6.11 -4.68 2.68
N VAL A 75 5.46 -5.82 2.40
CA VAL A 75 4.01 -5.94 2.48
C VAL A 75 3.65 -6.01 3.97
N VAL A 76 2.77 -5.14 4.41
CA VAL A 76 2.37 -5.04 5.83
C VAL A 76 1.26 -6.04 6.17
N ASP A 77 0.98 -6.21 7.47
CA ASP A 77 0.01 -7.22 7.92
C ASP A 77 -1.46 -6.83 7.67
N ASN A 78 -1.76 -5.51 7.69
CA ASN A 78 -3.10 -4.95 7.45
C ASN A 78 -3.02 -3.44 7.18
N TYR A 79 -4.13 -2.84 6.76
CA TYR A 79 -4.23 -1.41 6.39
C TYR A 79 -3.84 -0.47 7.54
N ALA A 80 -4.35 -0.73 8.77
CA ALA A 80 -3.98 0.08 9.94
C ALA A 80 -2.50 0.00 10.27
N ALA A 81 -1.87 -1.16 10.09
CA ALA A 81 -0.46 -1.36 10.39
C ALA A 81 0.42 -0.46 9.52
N GLU A 82 0.07 -0.22 8.25
CA GLU A 82 0.82 0.67 7.37
C GLU A 82 0.74 2.12 7.82
N VAL A 83 -0.47 2.62 8.11
CA VAL A 83 -0.68 3.97 8.64
C VAL A 83 0.11 4.19 9.93
N LEU A 84 0.06 3.22 10.86
CA LEU A 84 0.80 3.27 12.11
C LEU A 84 2.31 3.23 11.90
N ALA A 85 2.79 2.40 10.99
CA ALA A 85 4.22 2.30 10.67
C ALA A 85 4.75 3.63 10.09
N MET A 86 4.01 4.26 9.18
CA MET A 86 4.38 5.56 8.64
C MET A 86 4.35 6.66 9.72
N ARG A 87 3.29 6.73 10.54
CA ARG A 87 3.17 7.67 11.66
C ARG A 87 4.33 7.54 12.65
N ASN A 88 4.76 6.32 12.92
CA ASN A 88 5.84 6.04 13.86
C ASN A 88 7.24 6.21 13.24
N GLY A 89 7.35 6.70 12.00
CA GLY A 89 8.61 6.87 11.30
C GLY A 89 9.30 5.55 10.95
N GLN A 90 8.53 4.48 10.76
CA GLN A 90 9.02 3.16 10.35
C GLN A 90 8.96 2.97 8.83
N LEU A 91 8.27 3.85 8.12
CA LEU A 91 8.20 3.89 6.66
C LEU A 91 8.46 5.32 6.18
N GLU A 92 9.27 5.49 5.16
CA GLU A 92 9.45 6.73 4.41
C GLU A 92 8.48 6.81 3.23
N LEU A 93 8.17 5.67 2.62
CA LEU A 93 7.23 5.53 1.50
C LEU A 93 6.15 4.50 1.83
N GLY A 94 4.98 4.65 1.21
CA GLY A 94 3.90 3.68 1.30
C GLY A 94 3.01 3.68 0.06
N VAL A 95 2.45 2.53 -0.28
CA VAL A 95 1.36 2.39 -1.25
C VAL A 95 0.09 2.11 -0.47
N PHE A 96 -0.77 3.08 -0.42
CA PHE A 96 -2.04 3.01 0.31
C PHE A 96 -3.21 2.94 -0.66
N GLY A 97 -4.23 2.18 -0.35
CA GLY A 97 -5.53 2.42 -0.95
C GLY A 97 -5.98 3.86 -0.69
N PRO A 98 -6.81 4.44 -1.55
CA PRO A 98 -7.17 5.87 -1.46
C PRO A 98 -7.73 6.32 -0.10
N LEU A 99 -8.50 5.47 0.61
CA LEU A 99 -8.97 5.78 1.97
C LEU A 99 -7.86 5.63 3.02
N GLY A 100 -6.98 4.62 2.87
CA GLY A 100 -5.78 4.46 3.69
C GLY A 100 -4.85 5.67 3.58
N TYR A 101 -4.73 6.26 2.39
CA TYR A 101 -4.01 7.52 2.19
C TYR A 101 -4.65 8.69 2.96
N VAL A 102 -5.98 8.77 3.04
CA VAL A 102 -6.65 9.79 3.86
C VAL A 102 -6.19 9.67 5.32
N PHE A 103 -6.16 8.46 5.87
CA PHE A 103 -5.70 8.22 7.24
C PHE A 103 -4.21 8.52 7.42
N ALA A 104 -3.37 8.10 6.48
CA ALA A 104 -1.93 8.39 6.51
C ALA A 104 -1.65 9.90 6.41
N SER A 105 -2.45 10.64 5.61
CA SER A 105 -2.38 12.10 5.53
C SER A 105 -2.72 12.76 6.87
N GLN A 106 -3.74 12.27 7.59
CA GLN A 106 -4.15 12.81 8.88
C GLN A 106 -3.18 12.47 10.02
N GLU A 107 -2.59 11.28 10.02
CA GLU A 107 -1.77 10.75 11.12
C GLU A 107 -0.26 10.96 10.95
N ALA A 108 0.21 11.06 9.71
CA ALA A 108 1.63 11.12 9.35
C ALA A 108 1.98 12.27 8.41
N ASP A 109 1.03 13.21 8.17
CA ASP A 109 1.16 14.25 7.15
C ASP A 109 1.60 13.70 5.78
N ALA A 110 1.21 12.45 5.47
CA ALA A 110 1.60 11.77 4.25
C ALA A 110 1.14 12.55 3.02
N ARG A 111 1.97 12.57 1.99
CA ARG A 111 1.71 13.26 0.73
C ARG A 111 1.69 12.25 -0.41
N ALA A 112 0.64 12.25 -1.21
CA ALA A 112 0.59 11.50 -2.45
C ALA A 112 1.58 12.14 -3.45
N LEU A 113 2.38 11.30 -4.10
CA LEU A 113 3.39 11.74 -5.07
C LEU A 113 3.04 11.30 -6.49
N ALA A 114 2.69 10.04 -6.66
CA ALA A 114 2.39 9.46 -7.96
C ALA A 114 1.38 8.31 -7.83
N SER A 115 0.68 8.00 -8.91
CA SER A 115 -0.18 6.82 -9.02
C SER A 115 -0.09 6.26 -10.45
N PHE A 116 -0.67 5.08 -10.64
CA PHE A 116 -0.53 4.30 -11.86
C PHE A 116 -1.26 4.94 -13.05
N GLY A 117 -0.53 5.15 -14.13
CA GLY A 117 -1.06 5.63 -15.40
C GLY A 117 -1.32 4.50 -16.36
N THR A 118 -2.32 4.64 -17.22
CA THR A 118 -2.54 3.75 -18.39
C THR A 118 -1.54 4.03 -19.50
N ALA A 119 -1.35 3.11 -20.43
CA ALA A 119 -0.54 3.33 -21.64
C ALA A 119 -0.99 4.54 -22.48
N ALA A 120 -2.23 4.99 -22.30
CA ALA A 120 -2.75 6.20 -22.93
C ALA A 120 -2.39 7.50 -22.19
N GLY A 121 -1.58 7.43 -21.11
CA GLY A 121 -1.14 8.57 -20.33
C GLY A 121 -2.26 9.21 -19.49
N ARG A 122 -3.24 8.43 -19.06
CA ARG A 122 -4.33 8.86 -18.18
C ARG A 122 -4.20 8.16 -16.84
N LEU A 123 -4.58 8.84 -15.76
CA LEU A 123 -4.67 8.21 -14.45
C LEU A 123 -5.62 7.01 -14.52
N SER A 124 -5.17 5.88 -13.99
CA SER A 124 -5.99 4.68 -13.91
C SER A 124 -7.00 4.80 -12.77
N THR A 125 -8.11 4.07 -12.91
CA THR A 125 -9.18 4.02 -11.91
C THR A 125 -9.73 2.62 -11.84
N TYR A 126 -10.35 2.29 -10.70
CA TYR A 126 -11.07 1.06 -10.47
C TYR A 126 -12.44 1.35 -9.86
N THR A 127 -13.25 0.32 -9.60
CA THR A 127 -14.58 0.47 -8.98
C THR A 127 -14.75 -0.53 -7.85
N ALA A 128 -15.44 -0.12 -6.78
CA ALA A 128 -15.99 -1.02 -5.79
C ALA A 128 -17.25 -1.69 -6.35
N GLY A 129 -17.55 -2.90 -5.91
CA GLY A 129 -18.75 -3.62 -6.29
C GLY A 129 -19.31 -4.47 -5.15
N ILE A 130 -20.62 -4.68 -5.15
CA ILE A 130 -21.26 -5.71 -4.32
C ILE A 130 -21.87 -6.75 -5.24
N TRP A 131 -21.50 -7.99 -4.99
CA TRP A 131 -21.86 -9.15 -5.80
C TRP A 131 -22.67 -10.16 -5.01
N VAL A 132 -23.57 -10.87 -5.70
CA VAL A 132 -24.43 -11.91 -5.14
C VAL A 132 -24.48 -13.11 -6.09
N PRO A 133 -24.87 -14.31 -5.63
CA PRO A 133 -25.17 -15.42 -6.53
C PRO A 133 -26.24 -15.03 -7.56
N LYS A 134 -26.13 -15.57 -8.76
CA LYS A 134 -27.03 -15.25 -9.89
C LYS A 134 -28.49 -15.44 -9.54
N ASP A 135 -28.79 -16.52 -8.81
CA ASP A 135 -30.16 -16.90 -8.41
C ASP A 135 -30.60 -16.27 -7.08
N SER A 136 -29.82 -15.34 -6.54
CA SER A 136 -30.17 -14.61 -5.31
C SER A 136 -31.43 -13.76 -5.52
N ASP A 137 -32.21 -13.59 -4.46
CA ASP A 137 -33.35 -12.66 -4.37
C ASP A 137 -32.93 -11.22 -3.99
N ILE A 138 -31.61 -10.94 -3.92
CA ILE A 138 -31.04 -9.61 -3.63
C ILE A 138 -30.84 -8.91 -4.97
N ASP A 139 -31.66 -7.94 -5.33
CA ASP A 139 -31.60 -7.21 -6.61
C ASP A 139 -30.92 -5.84 -6.49
N SER A 140 -30.81 -5.32 -5.27
CA SER A 140 -30.26 -3.99 -4.97
C SER A 140 -29.63 -3.92 -3.58
N ILE A 141 -29.00 -2.80 -3.26
CA ILE A 141 -28.48 -2.49 -1.91
C ILE A 141 -29.60 -2.64 -0.86
N ASP A 142 -30.83 -2.22 -1.14
CA ASP A 142 -31.93 -2.22 -0.16
C ASP A 142 -32.28 -3.65 0.32
N ASP A 143 -32.05 -4.66 -0.52
CA ASP A 143 -32.31 -6.06 -0.23
C ASP A 143 -31.25 -6.72 0.68
N LEU A 144 -30.17 -6.02 0.96
CA LEU A 144 -29.13 -6.49 1.90
C LEU A 144 -29.57 -6.46 3.37
N ARG A 145 -30.71 -5.83 3.69
CA ARG A 145 -31.21 -5.77 5.06
C ARG A 145 -31.40 -7.17 5.65
N GLY A 146 -30.67 -7.43 6.76
CA GLY A 146 -30.69 -8.73 7.44
C GLY A 146 -29.86 -9.83 6.78
N ARG A 147 -29.24 -9.56 5.63
CA ARG A 147 -28.37 -10.48 4.90
C ARG A 147 -26.94 -10.44 5.45
N THR A 148 -26.16 -11.45 5.08
CA THR A 148 -24.73 -11.51 5.34
C THR A 148 -23.94 -10.86 4.22
N LEU A 149 -23.07 -9.90 4.55
CA LEU A 149 -22.18 -9.21 3.60
C LEU A 149 -20.74 -9.39 4.04
N ALA A 150 -19.91 -9.98 3.19
CA ALA A 150 -18.47 -10.00 3.40
C ALA A 150 -17.85 -8.70 2.85
N LEU A 151 -17.13 -7.99 3.71
CA LEU A 151 -16.23 -6.90 3.35
C LEU A 151 -14.78 -7.40 3.45
N SER A 152 -13.81 -6.71 2.84
CA SER A 152 -12.40 -7.14 2.88
C SER A 152 -11.78 -6.91 4.27
N GLU A 153 -11.27 -5.73 4.50
CA GLU A 153 -10.70 -5.28 5.76
C GLU A 153 -11.21 -3.89 6.14
N PRO A 154 -11.26 -3.57 7.44
CA PRO A 154 -11.52 -2.21 7.88
C PRO A 154 -10.49 -1.24 7.28
N GLY A 155 -10.96 -0.08 6.81
CA GLY A 155 -10.11 0.94 6.18
C GLY A 155 -9.86 0.77 4.69
N SER A 156 -10.24 -0.36 4.09
CA SER A 156 -10.20 -0.52 2.63
C SER A 156 -11.18 0.45 1.95
N THR A 157 -10.74 1.09 0.87
CA THR A 157 -11.59 2.02 0.10
C THR A 157 -12.79 1.31 -0.52
N SER A 158 -12.52 0.29 -1.35
CA SER A 158 -13.54 -0.47 -2.08
C SER A 158 -14.14 -1.60 -1.25
N GLY A 159 -13.36 -2.11 -0.29
CA GLY A 159 -13.74 -3.25 0.51
C GLY A 159 -14.42 -2.93 1.83
N ASP A 160 -14.47 -1.65 2.23
CA ASP A 160 -15.11 -1.21 3.48
C ASP A 160 -15.84 0.13 3.30
N GLY A 161 -15.11 1.23 3.09
CA GLY A 161 -15.65 2.58 3.14
C GLY A 161 -16.79 2.81 2.14
N LEU A 162 -16.57 2.52 0.86
CA LEU A 162 -17.57 2.74 -0.19
C LEU A 162 -18.80 1.83 -0.08
N PRO A 163 -18.70 0.52 0.20
CA PRO A 163 -19.85 -0.33 0.49
C PRO A 163 -20.69 0.19 1.67
N ARG A 164 -20.06 0.61 2.77
CA ARG A 164 -20.77 1.19 3.93
C ARG A 164 -21.44 2.52 3.59
N MET A 165 -20.81 3.35 2.77
CA MET A 165 -21.45 4.59 2.26
C MET A 165 -22.66 4.24 1.39
N ALA A 166 -22.58 3.22 0.55
CA ALA A 166 -23.72 2.77 -0.25
C ALA A 166 -24.90 2.32 0.62
N LEU A 167 -24.63 1.54 1.68
CA LEU A 167 -25.65 1.17 2.68
C LEU A 167 -26.27 2.41 3.32
N ARG A 168 -25.45 3.36 3.75
CA ARG A 168 -25.92 4.60 4.39
C ARG A 168 -26.77 5.46 3.47
N ASN A 169 -26.38 5.56 2.18
CA ASN A 169 -27.11 6.32 1.17
C ASN A 169 -28.49 5.71 0.87
N SER A 170 -28.66 4.39 1.07
CA SER A 170 -29.96 3.70 0.98
C SER A 170 -30.75 3.73 2.30
N GLY A 171 -30.31 4.51 3.28
CA GLY A 171 -31.00 4.67 4.57
C GLY A 171 -30.79 3.50 5.55
N MET A 172 -29.77 2.68 5.33
CA MET A 172 -29.39 1.61 6.26
C MET A 172 -28.26 2.06 7.19
N GLN A 173 -28.21 1.42 8.35
CA GLN A 173 -27.06 1.45 9.25
C GLN A 173 -26.26 0.14 9.09
N ASP A 174 -24.99 0.12 9.47
CA ASP A 174 -24.18 -1.09 9.44
C ASP A 174 -24.83 -2.25 10.24
N SER A 175 -25.57 -1.92 11.30
CA SER A 175 -26.32 -2.91 12.11
C SER A 175 -27.53 -3.52 11.39
N ASP A 176 -27.98 -2.95 10.28
CA ASP A 176 -29.08 -3.50 9.49
C ASP A 176 -28.63 -4.66 8.59
N VAL A 177 -27.31 -4.82 8.39
CA VAL A 177 -26.67 -5.86 7.59
C VAL A 177 -25.72 -6.65 8.48
N LYS A 178 -25.62 -7.95 8.27
CA LYS A 178 -24.67 -8.79 9.01
C LYS A 178 -23.30 -8.71 8.34
N ILE A 179 -22.58 -7.61 8.59
CA ILE A 179 -21.25 -7.39 8.04
C ILE A 179 -20.25 -8.34 8.72
N THR A 180 -19.39 -8.95 7.91
CA THR A 180 -18.21 -9.71 8.35
C THR A 180 -17.00 -9.26 7.54
N TYR A 181 -15.88 -9.00 8.20
CA TYR A 181 -14.61 -8.76 7.51
C TYR A 181 -13.93 -10.09 7.22
N ALA A 182 -13.61 -10.31 5.96
CA ALA A 182 -13.04 -11.57 5.48
C ALA A 182 -11.52 -11.67 5.71
N GLY A 183 -10.86 -10.52 5.88
CA GLY A 183 -9.41 -10.41 6.06
C GLY A 183 -8.64 -10.06 4.78
N GLY A 184 -9.36 -9.78 3.68
CA GLY A 184 -8.78 -9.36 2.41
C GLY A 184 -9.81 -9.43 1.27
N HIS A 185 -9.48 -8.86 0.12
CA HIS A 185 -10.33 -8.92 -1.08
C HIS A 185 -10.45 -10.34 -1.64
N PRO A 186 -9.36 -11.14 -1.74
CA PRO A 186 -9.48 -12.54 -2.16
C PRO A 186 -10.39 -13.37 -1.25
N GLU A 187 -10.30 -13.17 0.08
CA GLU A 187 -11.09 -13.88 1.07
C GLU A 187 -12.58 -13.52 0.99
N ALA A 188 -12.92 -12.25 0.73
CA ALA A 188 -14.29 -11.81 0.55
C ALA A 188 -14.92 -12.47 -0.70
N LEU A 189 -14.20 -12.47 -1.81
CA LEU A 189 -14.60 -13.16 -3.04
C LEU A 189 -14.81 -14.67 -2.79
N LEU A 190 -13.85 -15.33 -2.13
CA LEU A 190 -13.93 -16.75 -1.81
C LEU A 190 -15.09 -17.07 -0.85
N ALA A 191 -15.41 -16.18 0.08
CA ALA A 191 -16.56 -16.35 0.97
C ALA A 191 -17.88 -16.41 0.16
N LEU A 192 -18.03 -15.53 -0.84
CA LEU A 192 -19.18 -15.55 -1.74
C LEU A 192 -19.17 -16.80 -2.63
N ALA A 193 -18.07 -17.10 -3.29
CA ALA A 193 -17.95 -18.23 -4.20
C ALA A 193 -18.25 -19.58 -3.51
N ASN A 194 -17.91 -19.70 -2.22
CA ASN A 194 -18.18 -20.88 -1.41
C ASN A 194 -19.55 -20.84 -0.70
N GLY A 195 -20.41 -19.88 -0.98
CA GLY A 195 -21.75 -19.75 -0.39
C GLY A 195 -21.76 -19.55 1.12
N LYS A 196 -20.72 -18.88 1.68
CA LYS A 196 -20.62 -18.59 3.11
C LYS A 196 -21.35 -17.31 3.49
N VAL A 197 -21.59 -16.43 2.53
CA VAL A 197 -22.30 -15.16 2.67
C VAL A 197 -23.31 -14.98 1.54
N ASP A 198 -24.31 -14.12 1.77
CA ASP A 198 -25.33 -13.80 0.77
C ASP A 198 -24.82 -12.82 -0.29
N ALA A 199 -23.89 -11.96 0.11
CA ALA A 199 -23.24 -10.94 -0.72
C ALA A 199 -21.78 -10.73 -0.29
N ALA A 200 -20.94 -10.28 -1.22
CA ALA A 200 -19.58 -9.85 -0.90
C ALA A 200 -19.20 -8.62 -1.72
N GLU A 201 -18.29 -7.82 -1.16
CA GLU A 201 -17.56 -6.87 -1.96
C GLU A 201 -16.58 -7.59 -2.88
N ILE A 202 -16.57 -7.21 -4.13
CA ILE A 202 -15.56 -7.60 -5.12
C ILE A 202 -15.33 -6.37 -6.00
N ASN A 203 -14.14 -5.78 -5.89
CA ASN A 203 -13.78 -4.65 -6.72
C ASN A 203 -13.35 -5.11 -8.13
N SER A 204 -13.22 -4.17 -9.07
CA SER A 204 -12.90 -4.51 -10.46
C SER A 204 -11.51 -5.14 -10.62
N GLN A 205 -10.54 -4.80 -9.79
CA GLN A 205 -9.18 -5.34 -9.81
C GLN A 205 -9.17 -6.81 -9.38
N GLN A 206 -9.78 -7.10 -8.21
CA GLN A 206 -9.93 -8.47 -7.72
C GLN A 206 -10.74 -9.33 -8.69
N LEU A 207 -11.78 -8.75 -9.31
CA LEU A 207 -12.57 -9.45 -10.32
C LEU A 207 -11.72 -9.82 -11.54
N ALA A 208 -10.90 -8.88 -12.05
CA ALA A 208 -10.01 -9.12 -13.19
C ALA A 208 -8.98 -10.23 -12.87
N THR A 209 -8.31 -10.13 -11.72
CA THR A 209 -7.33 -11.13 -11.26
C THR A 209 -7.97 -12.51 -11.13
N SER A 210 -9.09 -12.61 -10.39
CA SER A 210 -9.73 -13.91 -10.10
C SER A 210 -10.34 -14.57 -11.32
N THR A 211 -10.86 -13.80 -12.28
CA THR A 211 -11.36 -14.34 -13.56
C THR A 211 -10.21 -14.76 -14.47
N GLY A 212 -9.11 -14.02 -14.49
CA GLY A 212 -7.90 -14.36 -15.24
C GLY A 212 -7.23 -15.64 -14.75
N GLU A 213 -7.41 -15.98 -13.47
CA GLU A 213 -6.88 -17.18 -12.82
C GLU A 213 -7.90 -18.35 -12.75
N ASP A 214 -9.06 -18.22 -13.40
CA ASP A 214 -10.16 -19.21 -13.36
C ASP A 214 -10.68 -19.50 -11.92
N GLN A 215 -10.53 -18.53 -10.99
CA GLN A 215 -10.97 -18.68 -9.60
C GLN A 215 -12.41 -18.21 -9.37
N PHE A 216 -12.95 -17.39 -10.28
CA PHE A 216 -14.29 -16.85 -10.18
C PHE A 216 -15.00 -16.85 -11.53
N ASP A 217 -16.13 -17.58 -11.62
CA ASP A 217 -16.97 -17.62 -12.81
C ASP A 217 -18.08 -16.57 -12.72
N THR A 218 -17.89 -15.45 -13.38
CA THR A 218 -18.87 -14.34 -13.41
C THR A 218 -20.24 -14.75 -13.93
N SER A 219 -20.38 -15.91 -14.63
CA SER A 219 -21.67 -16.39 -15.10
C SER A 219 -22.60 -16.91 -13.98
N GLU A 220 -22.02 -17.27 -12.83
CA GLU A 220 -22.71 -17.76 -11.64
C GLU A 220 -23.08 -16.65 -10.65
N PHE A 221 -22.63 -15.42 -10.89
CA PHE A 221 -22.83 -14.28 -10.01
C PHE A 221 -23.35 -13.06 -10.77
N ARG A 222 -23.81 -12.05 -10.03
CA ARG A 222 -24.18 -10.75 -10.59
C ARG A 222 -23.86 -9.63 -9.63
N GLN A 223 -23.51 -8.49 -10.20
CA GLN A 223 -23.26 -7.27 -9.45
C GLN A 223 -24.58 -6.55 -9.18
N VAL A 224 -24.83 -6.19 -7.92
CA VAL A 224 -26.04 -5.46 -7.50
C VAL A 224 -25.76 -3.99 -7.19
N TRP A 225 -24.49 -3.65 -7.05
CA TRP A 225 -24.05 -2.27 -6.86
C TRP A 225 -22.62 -2.07 -7.39
N THR A 226 -22.35 -0.86 -7.90
CA THR A 226 -21.01 -0.41 -8.27
C THR A 226 -20.82 1.05 -7.84
N SER A 227 -19.60 1.42 -7.47
CA SER A 227 -19.23 2.80 -7.16
C SER A 227 -18.97 3.63 -8.42
N ASP A 228 -18.86 4.96 -8.24
CA ASP A 228 -18.14 5.80 -9.18
C ASP A 228 -16.67 5.37 -9.28
N PRO A 229 -15.96 5.72 -10.38
CA PRO A 229 -14.54 5.43 -10.53
C PRO A 229 -13.70 6.01 -9.39
N ILE A 230 -12.82 5.18 -8.85
CA ILE A 230 -11.89 5.50 -7.76
C ILE A 230 -10.49 5.67 -8.38
N PRO A 231 -9.76 6.76 -8.15
CA PRO A 231 -8.35 6.83 -8.56
C PRO A 231 -7.55 5.67 -7.93
N ASN A 232 -6.65 5.07 -8.69
CA ASN A 232 -5.80 4.01 -8.16
C ASN A 232 -4.87 4.50 -7.04
N ASP A 233 -4.30 3.55 -6.33
CA ASP A 233 -3.52 3.70 -5.12
C ASP A 233 -2.35 4.67 -5.30
N PRO A 234 -2.21 5.68 -4.43
CA PRO A 234 -1.06 6.58 -4.47
C PRO A 234 0.18 5.93 -3.85
N ILE A 235 1.33 6.14 -4.48
CA ILE A 235 2.62 6.04 -3.80
C ILE A 235 2.82 7.34 -3.03
N THR A 236 2.97 7.23 -1.73
CA THR A 236 3.03 8.36 -0.80
C THR A 236 4.40 8.48 -0.14
N VAL A 237 4.69 9.66 0.37
CA VAL A 237 5.84 9.93 1.22
C VAL A 237 5.40 10.44 2.59
N ALA A 238 6.09 10.01 3.65
CA ALA A 238 5.83 10.50 5.00
C ALA A 238 6.14 11.99 5.12
N GLY A 239 5.25 12.77 5.75
CA GLY A 239 5.39 14.22 5.88
C GLY A 239 6.57 14.66 6.73
N GLY A 240 7.06 13.81 7.62
CA GLY A 240 8.25 14.07 8.43
C GLY A 240 9.60 14.00 7.70
N THR A 241 9.61 13.60 6.42
CA THR A 241 10.82 13.56 5.58
C THR A 241 11.17 14.96 5.04
N SER A 242 12.43 15.18 4.62
CA SER A 242 12.84 16.48 4.08
C SER A 242 12.19 16.77 2.72
N GLU A 243 11.98 18.06 2.42
CA GLU A 243 11.44 18.48 1.11
C GLU A 243 12.35 18.02 -0.05
N GLU A 244 13.67 18.00 0.17
CA GLU A 244 14.65 17.52 -0.81
C GLU A 244 14.42 16.03 -1.11
N PHE A 245 14.21 15.22 -0.06
CA PHE A 245 13.87 13.79 -0.21
C PHE A 245 12.55 13.60 -0.94
N GLN A 246 11.48 14.28 -0.51
CA GLN A 246 10.15 14.20 -1.11
C GLN A 246 10.20 14.52 -2.61
N LYS A 247 10.92 15.60 -2.97
CA LYS A 247 11.10 15.98 -4.37
C LYS A 247 11.89 14.94 -5.16
N ALA A 248 12.99 14.44 -4.61
CA ALA A 248 13.81 13.44 -5.29
C ALA A 248 13.03 12.15 -5.57
N VAL A 249 12.22 11.70 -4.61
CA VAL A 249 11.34 10.53 -4.79
C VAL A 249 10.26 10.81 -5.84
N ALA A 250 9.60 11.97 -5.78
CA ALA A 250 8.57 12.33 -6.76
C ALA A 250 9.12 12.34 -8.20
N ASP A 251 10.30 12.98 -8.39
CA ASP A 251 10.97 13.02 -9.69
C ASP A 251 11.36 11.60 -10.15
N ALA A 252 11.88 10.76 -9.23
CA ALA A 252 12.28 9.39 -9.54
C ALA A 252 11.08 8.51 -9.95
N LEU A 253 9.95 8.62 -9.24
CA LEU A 253 8.73 7.84 -9.52
C LEU A 253 8.20 8.11 -10.93
N VAL A 254 8.03 9.37 -11.32
CA VAL A 254 7.47 9.74 -12.63
C VAL A 254 8.45 9.47 -13.79
N ASP A 255 9.74 9.28 -13.47
CA ASP A 255 10.79 8.93 -14.45
C ASP A 255 11.06 7.40 -14.48
N LEU A 256 10.28 6.58 -13.78
CA LEU A 256 10.34 5.12 -13.91
C LEU A 256 9.82 4.71 -15.30
N PRO A 257 10.52 3.78 -15.97
CA PRO A 257 10.02 3.25 -17.24
C PRO A 257 8.79 2.36 -17.00
N PRO A 258 7.85 2.26 -17.96
CA PRO A 258 6.63 1.46 -17.82
C PRO A 258 6.86 0.00 -17.42
N ASP A 259 7.95 -0.62 -17.86
CA ASP A 259 8.31 -2.00 -17.50
C ASP A 259 8.66 -2.17 -16.01
N ALA A 260 9.17 -1.13 -15.35
CA ALA A 260 9.42 -1.17 -13.92
C ALA A 260 8.14 -1.15 -13.06
N VAL A 261 7.02 -0.72 -13.61
CA VAL A 261 5.73 -0.63 -12.91
C VAL A 261 4.69 -1.63 -13.44
N ALA A 262 5.05 -2.41 -14.47
CA ALA A 262 4.10 -3.27 -15.18
C ALA A 262 3.49 -4.36 -14.30
N GLU A 263 4.30 -5.05 -13.50
CA GLU A 263 3.81 -6.15 -12.64
C GLU A 263 2.87 -5.62 -11.55
N ALA A 264 3.24 -4.52 -10.88
CA ALA A 264 2.38 -3.89 -9.89
C ALA A 264 1.12 -3.29 -10.55
N GLY A 265 1.26 -2.70 -11.74
CA GLY A 265 0.14 -2.19 -12.53
C GLY A 265 -0.87 -3.30 -12.89
N ALA A 266 -0.39 -4.48 -13.27
CA ALA A 266 -1.27 -5.61 -13.60
C ALA A 266 -2.13 -6.06 -12.41
N LEU A 267 -1.59 -6.04 -11.19
CA LEU A 267 -2.35 -6.34 -9.96
C LEU A 267 -3.42 -5.27 -9.67
N LEU A 268 -3.27 -4.07 -10.20
CA LEU A 268 -4.21 -2.95 -10.10
C LEU A 268 -5.11 -2.82 -11.35
N ASP A 269 -5.21 -3.87 -12.19
CA ASP A 269 -5.97 -3.90 -13.44
C ASP A 269 -5.52 -2.78 -14.43
N VAL A 270 -4.21 -2.51 -14.46
CA VAL A 270 -3.59 -1.52 -15.37
C VAL A 270 -2.64 -2.25 -16.31
N ASP A 271 -3.20 -2.91 -17.31
CA ASP A 271 -2.45 -3.65 -18.35
C ASP A 271 -2.91 -3.24 -19.77
N PRO A 272 -2.02 -2.74 -20.62
CA PRO A 272 -0.63 -2.40 -20.31
C PRO A 272 -0.50 -1.14 -19.45
N ALA A 273 0.42 -1.19 -18.50
CA ALA A 273 0.76 -0.04 -17.68
C ALA A 273 1.45 1.06 -18.51
N GLY A 274 1.16 2.32 -18.16
CA GLY A 274 1.93 3.48 -18.58
C GLY A 274 2.99 3.85 -17.54
N GLN A 275 3.43 5.11 -17.61
CA GLN A 275 4.25 5.69 -16.55
C GLN A 275 3.41 5.99 -15.31
N LEU A 276 4.05 6.07 -14.16
CA LEU A 276 3.43 6.70 -12.98
C LEU A 276 3.17 8.17 -13.28
N LEU A 277 2.00 8.65 -12.88
CA LEU A 277 1.58 10.03 -13.08
C LEU A 277 1.58 10.79 -11.76
N PRO A 278 2.03 12.05 -11.73
CA PRO A 278 2.00 12.84 -10.50
C PRO A 278 0.57 13.06 -10.04
N VAL A 279 0.36 12.88 -8.74
CA VAL A 279 -0.92 13.12 -8.05
C VAL A 279 -0.69 13.89 -6.77
N ASP A 280 -1.75 14.47 -6.25
CA ASP A 280 -1.77 15.16 -4.96
C ASP A 280 -3.07 14.89 -4.22
N GLN A 281 -3.27 15.53 -3.08
CA GLN A 281 -4.48 15.39 -2.27
C GLN A 281 -5.76 15.67 -3.05
N SER A 282 -5.73 16.61 -4.00
CA SER A 282 -6.94 16.99 -4.76
C SER A 282 -7.47 15.85 -5.63
N THR A 283 -6.59 14.94 -6.07
CA THR A 283 -6.95 13.72 -6.80
C THR A 283 -7.85 12.81 -5.94
N TYR A 284 -7.64 12.79 -4.64
CA TYR A 284 -8.32 11.92 -3.68
C TYR A 284 -9.37 12.64 -2.83
N GLN A 285 -9.71 13.89 -3.15
CA GLN A 285 -10.67 14.68 -2.38
C GLN A 285 -12.00 13.95 -2.10
N PRO A 286 -12.59 13.18 -3.05
CA PRO A 286 -13.82 12.43 -2.76
C PRO A 286 -13.68 11.41 -1.62
N LEU A 287 -12.47 10.91 -1.35
CA LEU A 287 -12.21 9.97 -0.25
C LEU A 287 -12.05 10.69 1.10
N PHE A 288 -11.53 11.91 1.11
CA PHE A 288 -11.57 12.78 2.29
C PHE A 288 -13.02 13.10 2.66
N ASP A 289 -13.85 13.45 1.68
CA ASP A 289 -15.27 13.72 1.87
C ASP A 289 -16.03 12.46 2.35
N LEU A 290 -15.66 11.28 1.85
CA LEU A 290 -16.19 9.99 2.29
C LEU A 290 -15.86 9.74 3.77
N ALA A 291 -14.58 9.90 4.15
CA ALA A 291 -14.14 9.69 5.52
C ALA A 291 -14.88 10.63 6.48
N ASP A 292 -15.00 11.90 6.14
CA ASP A 292 -15.73 12.89 6.92
C ASP A 292 -17.21 12.53 7.05
N ALA A 293 -17.85 12.14 5.95
CA ALA A 293 -19.29 11.79 5.93
C ALA A 293 -19.60 10.55 6.77
N LEU A 294 -18.71 9.57 6.80
CA LEU A 294 -18.83 8.37 7.63
C LEU A 294 -18.31 8.57 9.06
N GLY A 295 -17.56 9.66 9.31
CA GLY A 295 -16.86 9.90 10.58
C GLY A 295 -15.70 8.92 10.79
N LEU A 296 -15.07 8.43 9.71
CA LEU A 296 -13.97 7.48 9.76
C LEU A 296 -12.66 8.14 10.15
N THR A 297 -11.88 7.43 10.92
CA THR A 297 -10.53 7.80 11.34
C THR A 297 -9.60 6.61 11.18
N SER A 298 -8.30 6.80 11.37
CA SER A 298 -7.31 5.70 11.38
C SER A 298 -7.64 4.57 12.37
N LYS A 299 -8.44 4.85 13.41
CA LYS A 299 -8.90 3.84 14.38
C LYS A 299 -9.95 2.89 13.82
N ASP A 300 -10.60 3.30 12.73
CA ASP A 300 -11.62 2.50 12.05
C ASP A 300 -10.99 1.58 11.00
N ALA A 301 -9.67 1.71 10.77
CA ALA A 301 -8.92 0.84 9.87
C ALA A 301 -8.44 -0.46 10.52
N GLY A 302 -8.68 -0.67 11.85
CA GLY A 302 -8.34 -1.91 12.52
C GLY A 302 -7.98 -1.75 13.99
#